data_604f4a177149a978f9ccb21b6d6168fc
#
_entry.id   604f4a177149a978f9ccb21b6d6168fc
#
_cell.length_a   1.000
_cell.length_b   1.000
_cell.length_c   1.000
_cell.angle_alpha   90.00
_cell.angle_beta   90.00
_cell.angle_gamma   90.00
#
_symmetry.space_group_name_H-M   'P 1'
#
loop_
_entity.id
_entity.type
_entity.pdbx_description
1 polymer ?
#
loop_
_entity_poly.entity_id
_entity_poly.type
_entity_poly.pdbx_seq_one_letter_code
_entity_poly.pdbx_strand_id
1 'polypeptide(L)'
;MFFDTKVFATFVKDCKKWGIHCPVVPGLMCINAYAGFCKMTKFCKTRVPAELQAKMDSIKDDPEAVKAFGIEYGIQMCKDLTPIVDVLHFYTLNLEKVTFGILEGLGYEVKSAADEADEASMVAKGSAWARVGDTVNTSKGNGVVQEIGKDGSAVVAIEGETATFKKEEYSKVF
;
A
#
# COMPACT_ATOMS: atom_id res chain seq x y z
N MET A 1 7.12 -16.22 1.20
CA MET A 1 7.02 -15.86 2.63
C MET A 1 8.20 -16.44 3.39
N PHE A 2 8.84 -15.67 4.25
CA PHE A 2 10.02 -16.01 5.06
C PHE A 2 10.09 -15.08 6.27
N PHE A 3 10.91 -15.43 7.26
CA PHE A 3 11.17 -14.62 8.46
C PHE A 3 12.67 -14.37 8.71
N ASP A 4 13.54 -14.97 7.91
CA ASP A 4 14.98 -14.79 8.02
C ASP A 4 15.51 -13.98 6.83
N THR A 5 15.85 -12.70 7.08
CA THR A 5 16.34 -11.77 6.06
C THR A 5 17.70 -12.18 5.49
N LYS A 6 18.54 -12.89 6.27
CA LYS A 6 19.83 -13.40 5.80
C LYS A 6 19.68 -14.52 4.76
N VAL A 7 18.68 -15.38 4.95
CA VAL A 7 18.34 -16.42 3.96
C VAL A 7 17.88 -15.78 2.65
N PHE A 8 17.04 -14.76 2.73
CA PHE A 8 16.61 -14.03 1.55
C PHE A 8 17.78 -13.33 0.84
N ALA A 9 18.65 -12.64 1.59
CA ALA A 9 19.83 -11.99 1.03
C ALA A 9 20.76 -12.99 0.29
N THR A 10 20.93 -14.17 0.84
CA THR A 10 21.70 -15.25 0.20
C THR A 10 21.02 -15.71 -1.09
N PHE A 11 19.70 -15.91 -1.05
CA PHE A 11 18.92 -16.29 -2.23
C PHE A 11 19.06 -15.28 -3.36
N VAL A 12 18.95 -13.98 -3.08
CA VAL A 12 19.12 -12.92 -4.09
C VAL A 12 20.53 -12.92 -4.69
N LYS A 13 21.57 -13.13 -3.86
CA LYS A 13 22.96 -13.28 -4.35
C LYS A 13 23.11 -14.48 -5.28
N ASP A 14 22.52 -15.60 -4.93
CA ASP A 14 22.57 -16.80 -5.76
C ASP A 14 21.80 -16.60 -7.07
N CYS A 15 20.63 -15.96 -7.06
CA CYS A 15 19.91 -15.58 -8.28
C CYS A 15 20.81 -14.77 -9.23
N LYS A 16 21.46 -13.72 -8.73
CA LYS A 16 22.38 -12.89 -9.52
C LYS A 16 23.56 -13.72 -10.08
N LYS A 17 24.12 -14.60 -9.26
CA LYS A 17 25.23 -15.50 -9.68
C LYS A 17 24.84 -16.44 -10.83
N TRP A 18 23.56 -16.87 -10.87
CA TRP A 18 23.02 -17.69 -11.94
C TRP A 18 22.47 -16.90 -13.14
N GLY A 19 22.73 -15.60 -13.19
CA GLY A 19 22.33 -14.74 -14.30
C GLY A 19 20.83 -14.35 -14.29
N ILE A 20 20.16 -14.47 -13.14
CA ILE A 20 18.79 -14.01 -12.96
C ILE A 20 18.82 -12.53 -12.61
N HIS A 21 18.38 -11.69 -13.55
CA HIS A 21 18.40 -10.22 -13.42
C HIS A 21 17.00 -9.60 -13.21
N CYS A 22 15.95 -10.42 -13.21
CA CYS A 22 14.61 -9.93 -12.91
C CYS A 22 14.52 -9.46 -11.44
N PRO A 23 13.65 -8.47 -11.12
CA PRO A 23 13.40 -8.06 -9.74
C PRO A 23 12.91 -9.23 -8.88
N VAL A 24 13.50 -9.38 -7.71
CA VAL A 24 13.08 -10.36 -6.70
C VAL A 24 12.39 -9.60 -5.58
N VAL A 25 11.06 -9.73 -5.50
CA VAL A 25 10.24 -9.02 -4.53
C VAL A 25 10.02 -9.91 -3.30
N PRO A 26 10.53 -9.53 -2.12
CA PRO A 26 10.28 -10.27 -0.88
C PRO A 26 8.84 -10.07 -0.41
N GLY A 27 8.17 -11.18 -0.07
CA GLY A 27 6.84 -11.16 0.52
C GLY A 27 6.92 -11.28 2.05
N LEU A 28 6.53 -10.22 2.76
CA LEU A 28 6.52 -10.13 4.20
C LEU A 28 5.12 -10.46 4.74
N MET A 29 5.08 -11.35 5.72
CA MET A 29 3.85 -11.65 6.44
C MET A 29 3.74 -10.76 7.68
N CYS A 30 2.66 -9.98 7.76
CA CYS A 30 2.35 -9.18 8.95
C CYS A 30 1.83 -10.09 10.08
N ILE A 31 2.49 -10.05 11.24
CA ILE A 31 2.10 -10.85 12.42
C ILE A 31 1.02 -10.08 13.18
N ASN A 32 -0.25 -10.45 12.98
CA ASN A 32 -1.40 -9.81 13.62
C ASN A 32 -1.88 -10.56 14.89
N ALA A 33 -1.70 -11.89 14.91
CA ALA A 33 -2.14 -12.75 16.01
C ALA A 33 -1.31 -14.04 16.04
N TYR A 34 -1.08 -14.60 17.23
CA TYR A 34 -0.33 -15.84 17.42
C TYR A 34 -0.92 -17.03 16.65
N ALA A 35 -2.24 -17.23 16.74
CA ALA A 35 -2.91 -18.33 16.05
C ALA A 35 -2.77 -18.23 14.52
N GLY A 36 -2.90 -17.00 13.97
CA GLY A 36 -2.69 -16.73 12.53
C GLY A 36 -1.26 -17.01 12.10
N PHE A 37 -0.28 -16.57 12.89
CA PHE A 37 1.14 -16.85 12.67
C PHE A 37 1.41 -18.36 12.62
N CYS A 38 0.96 -19.13 13.62
CA CYS A 38 1.13 -20.58 13.65
C CYS A 38 0.44 -21.29 12.47
N LYS A 39 -0.79 -20.89 12.13
CA LYS A 39 -1.55 -21.47 11.02
C LYS A 39 -0.82 -21.25 9.69
N MET A 40 -0.37 -20.02 9.42
CA MET A 40 0.27 -19.66 8.16
C MET A 40 1.67 -20.27 8.02
N THR A 41 2.48 -20.27 9.08
CA THR A 41 3.81 -20.87 9.06
C THR A 41 3.73 -22.38 8.85
N LYS A 42 2.76 -23.06 9.48
CA LYS A 42 2.49 -24.48 9.28
C LYS A 42 2.00 -24.79 7.85
N PHE A 43 1.04 -24.01 7.36
CA PHE A 43 0.47 -24.20 6.02
C PHE A 43 1.51 -23.98 4.92
N CYS A 44 2.28 -22.91 4.99
CA CYS A 44 3.32 -22.59 4.01
C CYS A 44 4.64 -23.34 4.27
N LYS A 45 4.71 -24.17 5.30
CA LYS A 45 5.95 -24.86 5.73
C LYS A 45 7.13 -23.90 5.86
N THR A 46 6.87 -22.71 6.36
CA THR A 46 7.87 -21.65 6.47
C THR A 46 8.79 -21.94 7.66
N ARG A 47 10.09 -21.87 7.42
CA ARG A 47 11.07 -21.95 8.50
C ARG A 47 10.99 -20.69 9.38
N VAL A 48 10.74 -20.89 10.67
CA VAL A 48 10.69 -19.83 11.66
C VAL A 48 12.02 -19.85 12.44
N PRO A 49 12.72 -18.70 12.57
CA PRO A 49 13.89 -18.59 13.45
C PRO A 49 13.53 -18.95 14.90
N ALA A 50 14.42 -19.66 15.58
CA ALA A 50 14.16 -20.12 16.97
C ALA A 50 13.89 -18.94 17.92
N GLU A 51 14.59 -17.82 17.75
CA GLU A 51 14.40 -16.60 18.54
C GLU A 51 13.00 -16.00 18.32
N LEU A 52 12.54 -15.95 17.08
CA LEU A 52 11.19 -15.49 16.77
C LEU A 52 10.13 -16.39 17.38
N GLN A 53 10.29 -17.72 17.25
CA GLN A 53 9.35 -18.68 17.85
C GLN A 53 9.30 -18.52 19.38
N ALA A 54 10.46 -18.47 20.05
CA ALA A 54 10.52 -18.31 21.50
C ALA A 54 9.87 -17.00 21.97
N LYS A 55 10.09 -15.90 21.26
CA LYS A 55 9.44 -14.62 21.55
C LYS A 55 7.93 -14.71 21.38
N MET A 56 7.47 -15.27 20.29
CA MET A 56 6.03 -15.44 20.00
C MET A 56 5.36 -16.32 21.08
N ASP A 57 6.01 -17.40 21.50
CA ASP A 57 5.50 -18.30 22.53
C ASP A 57 5.41 -17.62 23.90
N SER A 58 6.33 -16.69 24.20
CA SER A 58 6.32 -15.94 25.46
C SER A 58 5.22 -14.90 25.58
N ILE A 59 4.67 -14.42 24.45
CA ILE A 59 3.64 -13.36 24.40
C ILE A 59 2.30 -13.86 23.85
N LYS A 60 2.15 -15.16 23.59
CA LYS A 60 1.02 -15.76 22.87
C LYS A 60 -0.36 -15.45 23.47
N ASP A 61 -0.42 -15.23 24.79
CA ASP A 61 -1.65 -15.01 25.54
C ASP A 61 -2.05 -13.52 25.63
N ASP A 62 -1.20 -12.62 25.10
CA ASP A 62 -1.45 -11.19 25.03
C ASP A 62 -1.54 -10.72 23.57
N PRO A 63 -2.75 -10.52 23.03
CA PRO A 63 -2.95 -10.11 21.64
C PRO A 63 -2.33 -8.75 21.28
N GLU A 64 -2.29 -7.82 22.23
CA GLU A 64 -1.72 -6.50 21.97
C GLU A 64 -0.18 -6.55 21.96
N ALA A 65 0.42 -7.34 22.84
CA ALA A 65 1.86 -7.61 22.82
C ALA A 65 2.27 -8.31 21.52
N VAL A 66 1.45 -9.25 21.01
CA VAL A 66 1.69 -9.92 19.71
C VAL A 66 1.66 -8.92 18.56
N LYS A 67 0.70 -8.00 18.52
CA LYS A 67 0.61 -6.98 17.47
C LYS A 67 1.79 -5.99 17.55
N ALA A 68 2.09 -5.49 18.75
CA ALA A 68 3.21 -4.56 18.96
C ALA A 68 4.54 -5.20 18.50
N PHE A 69 4.78 -6.44 18.90
CA PHE A 69 5.95 -7.19 18.44
C PHE A 69 5.92 -7.44 16.93
N GLY A 70 4.76 -7.72 16.36
CA GLY A 70 4.59 -7.89 14.91
C GLY A 70 4.97 -6.64 14.12
N ILE A 71 4.65 -5.45 14.62
CA ILE A 71 5.06 -4.16 14.06
C ILE A 71 6.58 -3.99 14.17
N GLU A 72 7.13 -4.16 15.36
CA GLU A 72 8.58 -4.03 15.60
C GLU A 72 9.39 -4.97 14.70
N TYR A 73 9.00 -6.24 14.65
CA TYR A 73 9.65 -7.25 13.82
C TYR A 73 9.54 -6.93 12.33
N GLY A 74 8.36 -6.45 11.90
CA GLY A 74 8.14 -6.01 10.51
C GLY A 74 9.01 -4.83 10.12
N ILE A 75 9.14 -3.82 10.99
CA ILE A 75 10.03 -2.67 10.79
C ILE A 75 11.48 -3.13 10.61
N GLN A 76 11.94 -4.05 11.49
CA GLN A 76 13.30 -4.57 11.39
C GLN A 76 13.53 -5.34 10.10
N MET A 77 12.60 -6.20 9.70
CA MET A 77 12.67 -6.89 8.41
C MET A 77 12.74 -5.91 7.23
N CYS A 78 11.94 -4.86 7.22
CA CYS A 78 11.98 -3.85 6.17
C CYS A 78 13.35 -3.15 6.11
N LYS A 79 13.90 -2.74 7.26
CA LYS A 79 15.23 -2.13 7.34
C LYS A 79 16.35 -3.04 6.84
N ASP A 80 16.24 -4.34 7.10
CA ASP A 80 17.22 -5.32 6.61
C ASP A 80 17.12 -5.55 5.10
N LEU A 81 15.92 -5.43 4.52
CA LEU A 81 15.66 -5.77 3.12
C LEU A 81 15.81 -4.60 2.17
N THR A 82 15.50 -3.37 2.58
CA THR A 82 15.59 -2.17 1.73
C THR A 82 16.98 -1.91 1.12
N PRO A 83 18.10 -2.28 1.73
CA PRO A 83 19.41 -2.21 1.08
C PRO A 83 19.64 -3.25 -0.03
N ILE A 84 18.76 -4.25 -0.14
CA ILE A 84 18.92 -5.42 -1.03
C ILE A 84 17.96 -5.35 -2.22
N VAL A 85 16.76 -4.78 -2.02
CA VAL A 85 15.66 -4.73 -2.99
C VAL A 85 14.97 -3.36 -2.97
N ASP A 86 14.42 -2.97 -4.12
CA ASP A 86 13.72 -1.69 -4.28
C ASP A 86 12.23 -1.76 -3.92
N VAL A 87 11.65 -2.97 -3.85
CA VAL A 87 10.21 -3.19 -3.65
C VAL A 87 9.99 -4.25 -2.58
N LEU A 88 9.09 -3.97 -1.64
CA LEU A 88 8.59 -4.90 -0.62
C LEU A 88 7.11 -5.20 -0.86
N HIS A 89 6.69 -6.43 -0.63
CA HIS A 89 5.30 -6.87 -0.71
C HIS A 89 4.81 -7.34 0.66
N PHE A 90 3.66 -6.83 1.12
CA PHE A 90 3.06 -7.23 2.39
C PHE A 90 1.87 -8.16 2.17
N TYR A 91 1.87 -9.31 2.83
CA TYR A 91 0.71 -10.20 2.93
C TYR A 91 -0.15 -9.76 4.12
N THR A 92 -1.14 -8.91 3.86
CA THR A 92 -1.97 -8.29 4.91
C THR A 92 -3.14 -9.18 5.33
N LEU A 93 -3.62 -10.07 4.45
CA LEU A 93 -4.85 -10.86 4.64
C LEU A 93 -6.06 -9.98 5.01
N ASN A 94 -6.13 -8.77 4.43
CA ASN A 94 -7.11 -7.73 4.74
C ASN A 94 -7.06 -7.21 6.19
N LEU A 95 -5.93 -7.41 6.89
CA LEU A 95 -5.68 -6.89 8.23
C LEU A 95 -4.62 -5.79 8.14
N GLU A 96 -5.04 -4.56 7.95
CA GLU A 96 -4.18 -3.43 7.61
C GLU A 96 -3.39 -2.84 8.79
N LYS A 97 -3.93 -2.91 10.03
CA LYS A 97 -3.40 -2.19 11.19
C LYS A 97 -1.92 -2.43 11.46
N VAL A 98 -1.47 -3.68 11.39
CA VAL A 98 -0.04 -3.99 11.61
C VAL A 98 0.82 -3.48 10.46
N THR A 99 0.33 -3.55 9.22
CA THR A 99 1.04 -3.01 8.05
C THR A 99 1.18 -1.49 8.17
N PHE A 100 0.11 -0.79 8.54
CA PHE A 100 0.15 0.66 8.76
C PHE A 100 1.13 1.03 9.88
N GLY A 101 1.09 0.33 11.01
CA GLY A 101 2.07 0.54 12.08
C GLY A 101 3.53 0.31 11.65
N ILE A 102 3.77 -0.65 10.73
CA ILE A 102 5.11 -0.85 10.14
C ILE A 102 5.50 0.35 9.27
N LEU A 103 4.62 0.82 8.39
CA LEU A 103 4.88 1.95 7.51
C LEU A 103 5.11 3.24 8.30
N GLU A 104 4.28 3.52 9.30
CA GLU A 104 4.45 4.65 10.22
C GLU A 104 5.79 4.59 10.97
N GLY A 105 6.14 3.40 11.48
CA GLY A 105 7.43 3.18 12.15
C GLY A 105 8.65 3.30 11.23
N LEU A 106 8.45 3.25 9.91
CA LEU A 106 9.45 3.53 8.88
C LEU A 106 9.46 5.00 8.45
N GLY A 107 8.53 5.83 8.97
CA GLY A 107 8.43 7.26 8.68
C GLY A 107 7.55 7.60 7.47
N TYR A 108 6.71 6.67 6.99
CA TYR A 108 5.73 6.96 5.95
C TYR A 108 4.45 7.50 6.57
N GLU A 109 3.85 8.50 5.93
CA GLU A 109 2.49 8.92 6.24
C GLU A 109 1.51 7.89 5.68
N VAL A 110 0.67 7.33 6.53
CA VAL A 110 -0.34 6.34 6.14
C VAL A 110 -1.71 6.98 6.25
N LYS A 111 -2.42 7.05 5.13
CA LYS A 111 -3.84 7.42 5.12
C LYS A 111 -4.68 6.18 5.44
N SER A 112 -5.56 6.28 6.41
CA SER A 112 -6.50 5.19 6.71
C SER A 112 -7.60 5.11 5.65
N ALA A 113 -8.27 3.96 5.55
CA ALA A 113 -9.45 3.84 4.68
C ALA A 113 -10.58 4.82 5.06
N ALA A 114 -10.58 5.32 6.30
CA ALA A 114 -11.48 6.39 6.74
C ALA A 114 -11.06 7.74 6.15
N ASP A 115 -9.76 8.03 6.11
CA ASP A 115 -9.22 9.24 5.49
C ASP A 115 -9.44 9.21 3.97
N GLU A 116 -9.28 8.03 3.34
CA GLU A 116 -9.61 7.82 1.93
C GLU A 116 -11.12 7.90 1.66
N ALA A 117 -11.96 7.45 2.58
CA ALA A 117 -13.41 7.59 2.47
C ALA A 117 -13.85 9.05 2.65
N ASP A 118 -13.21 9.83 3.50
CA ASP A 118 -13.41 11.27 3.61
C ASP A 118 -12.87 12.01 2.38
N GLU A 119 -11.69 11.63 1.88
CA GLU A 119 -11.14 12.17 0.63
C GLU A 119 -11.98 11.71 -0.57
N ALA A 120 -12.43 10.46 -0.64
CA ALA A 120 -13.38 9.97 -1.64
C ALA A 120 -14.78 10.60 -1.48
N SER A 121 -15.21 10.93 -0.27
CA SER A 121 -16.44 11.69 0.01
C SER A 121 -16.28 13.18 -0.34
N MET A 122 -15.11 13.76 -0.10
CA MET A 122 -14.75 15.09 -0.61
C MET A 122 -14.61 15.10 -2.13
N VAL A 123 -14.05 14.02 -2.69
CA VAL A 123 -13.94 13.74 -4.12
C VAL A 123 -15.31 13.47 -4.73
N ALA A 124 -16.19 12.76 -4.05
CA ALA A 124 -17.58 12.54 -4.47
C ALA A 124 -18.44 13.80 -4.31
N LYS A 125 -18.10 14.70 -3.38
CA LYS A 125 -18.71 16.02 -3.23
C LYS A 125 -18.13 17.09 -4.16
N GLY A 126 -16.94 16.86 -4.74
CA GLY A 126 -16.27 17.77 -5.65
C GLY A 126 -15.53 17.01 -6.75
N SER A 127 -16.20 16.50 -7.75
CA SER A 127 -15.73 15.96 -9.05
C SER A 127 -14.21 15.76 -9.26
N ALA A 128 -13.51 15.13 -8.35
CA ALA A 128 -12.09 14.84 -8.52
C ALA A 128 -11.80 13.59 -9.37
N TRP A 129 -12.77 13.07 -10.11
CA TRP A 129 -12.54 12.08 -11.15
C TRP A 129 -12.03 12.71 -12.47
N ALA A 130 -12.13 14.03 -12.62
CA ALA A 130 -11.50 14.75 -13.72
C ALA A 130 -10.28 15.52 -13.20
N ARG A 131 -9.16 15.46 -13.90
CA ARG A 131 -7.91 16.18 -13.61
C ARG A 131 -7.65 17.19 -14.70
N VAL A 132 -6.85 18.21 -14.40
CA VAL A 132 -6.33 19.13 -15.41
C VAL A 132 -5.62 18.30 -16.50
N GLY A 133 -6.00 18.52 -17.75
CA GLY A 133 -5.54 17.75 -18.91
C GLY A 133 -6.45 16.58 -19.32
N ASP A 134 -7.42 16.18 -18.52
CA ASP A 134 -8.40 15.15 -18.91
C ASP A 134 -9.38 15.68 -19.96
N THR A 135 -9.78 14.80 -20.89
CA THR A 135 -10.87 15.10 -21.83
C THR A 135 -12.20 14.78 -21.15
N VAL A 136 -13.11 15.71 -21.19
CA VAL A 136 -14.46 15.59 -20.63
C VAL A 136 -15.53 15.90 -21.68
N ASN A 137 -16.68 15.25 -21.54
CA ASN A 137 -17.87 15.54 -22.34
C ASN A 137 -18.74 16.52 -21.57
N THR A 138 -19.16 17.60 -22.22
CA THR A 138 -20.02 18.65 -21.66
C THR A 138 -21.25 18.85 -22.55
N SER A 139 -22.21 19.65 -22.08
CA SER A 139 -23.37 20.05 -22.88
C SER A 139 -23.01 20.84 -24.14
N LYS A 140 -21.77 21.34 -24.24
CA LYS A 140 -21.26 22.09 -25.41
C LYS A 140 -20.29 21.29 -26.29
N GLY A 141 -20.04 20.00 -25.96
CA GLY A 141 -19.12 19.13 -26.68
C GLY A 141 -17.96 18.65 -25.78
N ASN A 142 -17.03 17.92 -26.42
CA ASN A 142 -15.83 17.44 -25.72
C ASN A 142 -14.79 18.55 -25.58
N GLY A 143 -14.17 18.63 -24.43
CA GLY A 143 -13.12 19.62 -24.17
C GLY A 143 -12.09 19.10 -23.18
N VAL A 144 -11.00 19.84 -23.01
CA VAL A 144 -9.90 19.52 -22.11
C VAL A 144 -10.01 20.39 -20.85
N VAL A 145 -9.96 19.76 -19.68
CA VAL A 145 -9.99 20.44 -18.39
C VAL A 145 -8.71 21.26 -18.20
N GLN A 146 -8.83 22.56 -18.00
CA GLN A 146 -7.72 23.47 -17.76
C GLN A 146 -7.54 23.80 -16.27
N GLU A 147 -8.66 23.90 -15.53
CA GLU A 147 -8.62 24.23 -14.11
C GLU A 147 -9.81 23.56 -13.41
N ILE A 148 -9.63 23.23 -12.15
CA ILE A 148 -10.69 22.67 -11.29
C ILE A 148 -10.81 23.53 -10.04
N GLY A 149 -12.00 24.05 -9.81
CA GLY A 149 -12.36 24.85 -8.64
C GLY A 149 -12.51 23.98 -7.38
N LYS A 150 -12.34 24.57 -6.22
CA LYS A 150 -12.55 23.91 -4.93
C LYS A 150 -13.99 23.41 -4.69
N ASP A 151 -14.93 23.96 -5.42
CA ASP A 151 -16.35 23.59 -5.42
C ASP A 151 -16.68 22.46 -6.42
N GLY A 152 -15.67 21.96 -7.13
CA GLY A 152 -15.81 20.93 -8.15
C GLY A 152 -16.26 21.44 -9.52
N SER A 153 -16.34 22.75 -9.74
CA SER A 153 -16.47 23.32 -11.07
C SER A 153 -15.19 23.09 -11.89
N ALA A 154 -15.33 22.95 -13.21
CA ALA A 154 -14.19 22.81 -14.10
C ALA A 154 -14.22 23.87 -15.19
N VAL A 155 -13.07 24.47 -15.47
CA VAL A 155 -12.84 25.28 -16.65
C VAL A 155 -12.37 24.35 -17.77
N VAL A 156 -13.16 24.26 -18.82
CA VAL A 156 -12.93 23.33 -19.94
C VAL A 156 -12.70 24.13 -21.21
N ALA A 157 -11.63 23.83 -21.93
CA ALA A 157 -11.36 24.38 -23.25
C ALA A 157 -12.07 23.53 -24.32
N ILE A 158 -12.94 24.13 -25.10
CA ILE A 158 -13.69 23.50 -26.19
C ILE A 158 -13.48 24.33 -27.46
N GLU A 159 -12.89 23.76 -28.50
CA GLU A 159 -12.66 24.41 -29.82
C GLU A 159 -11.96 25.79 -29.72
N GLY A 160 -11.13 26.02 -28.70
CA GLY A 160 -10.40 27.27 -28.54
C GLY A 160 -11.06 28.28 -27.60
N GLU A 161 -12.27 28.04 -27.16
CA GLU A 161 -12.96 28.82 -26.14
C GLU A 161 -12.94 28.10 -24.79
N THR A 162 -12.94 28.85 -23.69
CA THR A 162 -13.02 28.29 -22.35
C THR A 162 -14.39 28.54 -21.75
N ALA A 163 -14.98 27.52 -21.15
CA ALA A 163 -16.25 27.63 -20.43
C ALA A 163 -16.13 26.94 -19.05
N THR A 164 -16.83 27.50 -18.06
CA THR A 164 -16.90 26.91 -16.73
C THR A 164 -18.16 26.08 -16.62
N PHE A 165 -17.99 24.83 -16.18
CA PHE A 165 -19.07 23.87 -15.97
C PHE A 165 -19.15 23.48 -14.51
N LYS A 166 -20.36 23.33 -13.97
CA LYS A 166 -20.56 22.73 -12.66
C LYS A 166 -20.32 21.23 -12.76
N LYS A 167 -20.06 20.60 -11.63
CA LYS A 167 -19.76 19.17 -11.51
C LYS A 167 -20.74 18.26 -12.27
N GLU A 168 -22.01 18.60 -12.27
CA GLU A 168 -23.10 17.78 -12.85
C GLU A 168 -23.22 17.96 -14.37
N GLU A 169 -22.51 18.94 -14.94
CA GLU A 169 -22.63 19.36 -16.32
C GLU A 169 -21.55 18.76 -17.24
N TYR A 170 -20.62 17.95 -16.68
CA TYR A 170 -19.58 17.30 -17.48
C TYR A 170 -19.29 15.86 -17.01
N SER A 171 -18.84 15.02 -17.94
CA SER A 171 -18.47 13.63 -17.67
C SER A 171 -17.14 13.28 -18.35
N LYS A 172 -16.31 12.45 -17.71
CA LYS A 172 -15.02 12.02 -18.25
C LYS A 172 -15.24 11.11 -19.47
N VAL A 173 -14.47 11.35 -20.53
CA VAL A 173 -14.39 10.45 -21.70
C VAL A 173 -13.25 9.47 -21.42
N PHE A 174 -13.54 8.18 -21.48
CA PHE A 174 -12.58 7.08 -21.31
C PHE A 174 -12.04 6.62 -22.65
#